data_3f8785d24a868d26962c52d445ec413a
#
_entry.id   3f8785d24a868d26962c52d445ec413a
#
_cell.length_a   1.000
_cell.length_b   1.000
_cell.length_c   1.000
_cell.angle_alpha   90.00
_cell.angle_beta   90.00
_cell.angle_gamma   90.00
#
_symmetry.space_group_name_H-M   'P 1'
#
loop_
_entity.id
_entity.type
_entity.pdbx_description
1 polymer ?
#
loop_
_entity_poly.entity_id
_entity_poly.type
_entity_poly.pdbx_seq_one_letter_code
_entity_poly.pdbx_strand_id
1 'polypeptide(L)'
;MHHGNPTRRGVIKGVALGGAAALTAPYLGGMAQADAGDPVAGLKKHIEHIVVIFQENRSFDHYFGAYTSPAGAHLSNLLDSKGKVAQRFHGLQKNPAGIPYTVLPTPKDILSFQEAELPNAPFHLAPFIPADDNAHWDPKHRFFRMSAQINNGKMDRFIALALGDHRHLSRQELKTYAAQRLAFDLAVPSGPVIGYYERADLPFYHTLADHFVLFDRFFQAMSGGSTGNALYLVAARSCLNPKASADARSPFDPSEAGLDHAFFDLPYDHRGVLINDLSPTQGPTGANQPKAFKLSPPPEFQTYPNIGDRLDAASLDWAWYNENWNLVKPWALKTAFGPGDGSAVIDTGRLYEAHHNPFQYYAKWPDYVRRGHIRSSDDFLHDAASGKLPAVSFLKATAAHTEHPADCAPKFGMDWVENLVRSVADGPAWDKTAIIITYDEGGGFWDSMAPVQLDAYGLGTRTPALLVSPFARKGYVENRVSHTGCILKLIETRFGLSPLNHRDGNAHDMTGAFDWSQPPRPFPI
;
A
#
# COMPACT_ATOMS: atom_id res chain seq x y z
N MET A 1 -53.75 -52.43 27.73
CA MET A 1 -54.62 -51.40 28.33
C MET A 1 -53.81 -50.12 28.27
N HIS A 2 -54.06 -49.38 27.30
CA HIS A 2 -54.71 -48.07 27.21
C HIS A 2 -54.10 -47.01 28.14
N HIS A 3 -53.65 -46.03 27.60
CA HIS A 3 -53.84 -44.57 27.41
C HIS A 3 -52.51 -43.86 27.63
N GLY A 4 -52.07 -42.84 26.94
CA GLY A 4 -52.74 -41.89 26.05
C GLY A 4 -51.84 -40.65 26.07
N ASN A 5 -51.45 -40.13 24.92
CA ASN A 5 -50.76 -38.85 24.79
C ASN A 5 -51.63 -37.68 25.23
N PRO A 6 -51.11 -36.59 25.72
CA PRO A 6 -51.35 -35.37 24.99
C PRO A 6 -50.15 -34.42 24.80
N THR A 7 -50.08 -33.88 23.61
CA THR A 7 -49.37 -32.73 23.12
C THR A 7 -49.48 -31.50 24.03
N ARG A 8 -48.33 -30.83 24.30
CA ARG A 8 -48.30 -29.45 24.77
C ARG A 8 -47.67 -28.56 23.73
N ARG A 9 -48.48 -27.72 23.12
CA ARG A 9 -48.09 -26.52 22.38
C ARG A 9 -47.43 -25.54 23.35
N GLY A 10 -46.16 -25.24 23.15
CA GLY A 10 -45.45 -24.15 23.83
C GLY A 10 -45.67 -22.84 23.06
N VAL A 11 -46.21 -21.87 23.77
CA VAL A 11 -46.42 -20.49 23.30
C VAL A 11 -45.10 -19.76 23.20
N ILE A 12 -44.77 -19.27 22.01
CA ILE A 12 -43.65 -18.36 21.76
C ILE A 12 -44.09 -16.97 22.25
N LYS A 13 -43.47 -16.50 23.33
CA LYS A 13 -43.55 -15.11 23.74
C LYS A 13 -42.59 -14.28 22.90
N GLY A 14 -43.15 -13.40 22.07
CA GLY A 14 -42.38 -12.41 21.32
C GLY A 14 -41.73 -11.40 22.26
N VAL A 15 -40.43 -11.24 22.13
CA VAL A 15 -39.68 -10.12 22.70
C VAL A 15 -39.73 -8.98 21.69
N ALA A 16 -40.41 -7.90 22.07
CA ALA A 16 -40.42 -6.67 21.31
C ALA A 16 -39.02 -6.01 21.38
N LEU A 17 -38.32 -5.93 20.27
CA LEU A 17 -37.14 -5.09 20.10
C LEU A 17 -37.59 -3.63 20.00
N GLY A 18 -37.32 -2.87 21.07
CA GLY A 18 -37.46 -1.42 21.06
C GLY A 18 -36.48 -0.80 20.06
N GLY A 19 -36.99 -0.21 18.99
CA GLY A 19 -36.24 0.57 18.05
C GLY A 19 -35.76 1.87 18.68
N ALA A 20 -34.43 2.05 18.78
CA ALA A 20 -33.84 3.35 19.03
C ALA A 20 -33.91 4.16 17.72
N ALA A 21 -34.81 5.12 17.69
CA ALA A 21 -34.87 6.13 16.62
C ALA A 21 -33.66 7.04 16.77
N ALA A 22 -32.69 6.90 15.83
CA ALA A 22 -31.64 7.89 15.68
C ALA A 22 -32.26 9.16 15.09
N LEU A 23 -32.28 10.22 15.86
CA LEU A 23 -32.62 11.57 15.41
C LEU A 23 -31.48 12.06 14.50
N THR A 24 -31.68 11.98 13.19
CA THR A 24 -30.89 12.70 12.21
C THR A 24 -31.34 14.15 12.20
N ALA A 25 -30.60 15.04 12.86
CA ALA A 25 -30.75 16.48 12.66
C ALA A 25 -30.16 16.82 11.26
N PRO A 26 -30.87 17.56 10.40
CA PRO A 26 -30.31 18.06 9.17
C PRO A 26 -29.36 19.21 9.49
N TYR A 27 -28.07 19.02 9.23
CA TYR A 27 -27.09 20.10 9.21
C TYR A 27 -27.31 20.89 7.90
N LEU A 28 -28.16 21.88 7.96
CA LEU A 28 -28.30 22.89 6.90
C LEU A 28 -27.19 23.93 7.05
N GLY A 29 -25.99 23.58 6.60
CA GLY A 29 -24.93 24.52 6.28
C GLY A 29 -24.95 24.80 4.78
N GLY A 30 -25.79 25.72 4.35
CA GLY A 30 -25.83 26.15 2.97
C GLY A 30 -24.56 26.91 2.60
N MET A 31 -23.56 26.22 2.03
CA MET A 31 -22.65 26.84 1.08
C MET A 31 -23.25 26.64 -0.31
N ALA A 32 -23.40 27.73 -1.06
CA ALA A 32 -23.87 27.71 -2.43
C ALA A 32 -23.00 26.72 -3.23
N GLN A 33 -23.59 25.58 -3.57
CA GLN A 33 -23.04 24.64 -4.50
C GLN A 33 -23.21 25.28 -5.87
N ALA A 34 -22.13 25.90 -6.38
CA ALA A 34 -22.06 26.22 -7.79
C ALA A 34 -22.40 24.94 -8.55
N ASP A 35 -23.14 25.06 -9.64
CA ASP A 35 -23.55 23.97 -10.54
C ASP A 35 -22.29 23.20 -11.00
N ALA A 36 -21.79 22.30 -10.17
CA ALA A 36 -20.73 21.38 -10.53
C ALA A 36 -21.37 20.35 -11.45
N GLY A 37 -21.16 20.50 -12.74
CA GLY A 37 -21.59 19.54 -13.75
C GLY A 37 -21.25 18.12 -13.33
N ASP A 38 -21.91 17.12 -13.94
CA ASP A 38 -21.68 15.70 -13.66
C ASP A 38 -20.16 15.40 -13.54
N PRO A 39 -19.66 14.99 -12.35
CA PRO A 39 -18.23 14.78 -12.11
C PRO A 39 -17.62 13.73 -13.06
N VAL A 40 -18.39 12.73 -13.46
CA VAL A 40 -17.97 11.69 -14.42
C VAL A 40 -17.87 12.27 -15.83
N ALA A 41 -18.79 13.13 -16.23
CA ALA A 41 -18.72 13.82 -17.51
C ALA A 41 -17.49 14.74 -17.59
N GLY A 42 -17.17 15.45 -16.49
CA GLY A 42 -15.97 16.25 -16.38
C GLY A 42 -14.69 15.41 -16.52
N LEU A 43 -14.60 14.29 -15.80
CA LEU A 43 -13.48 13.37 -15.90
C LEU A 43 -13.27 12.87 -17.35
N LYS A 44 -14.35 12.41 -17.99
CA LYS A 44 -14.31 11.89 -19.37
C LYS A 44 -13.91 12.96 -20.38
N LYS A 45 -14.30 14.21 -20.15
CA LYS A 45 -14.05 15.32 -21.06
C LYS A 45 -12.61 15.82 -20.99
N HIS A 46 -12.03 15.89 -19.77
CA HIS A 46 -10.80 16.63 -19.54
C HIS A 46 -9.58 15.77 -19.31
N ILE A 47 -9.71 14.54 -18.80
CA ILE A 47 -8.57 13.68 -18.50
C ILE A 47 -8.39 12.65 -19.62
N GLU A 48 -7.26 12.69 -20.30
CA GLU A 48 -6.87 11.70 -21.32
C GLU A 48 -5.84 10.71 -20.78
N HIS A 49 -5.03 11.12 -19.77
CA HIS A 49 -3.95 10.33 -19.22
C HIS A 49 -4.10 10.18 -17.69
N ILE A 50 -3.98 8.96 -17.21
CA ILE A 50 -3.89 8.67 -15.77
C ILE A 50 -2.51 8.06 -15.51
N VAL A 51 -1.73 8.70 -14.64
CA VAL A 51 -0.39 8.28 -14.24
C VAL A 51 -0.44 7.84 -12.78
N VAL A 52 0.08 6.66 -12.46
CA VAL A 52 0.14 6.13 -11.10
C VAL A 52 1.60 5.87 -10.74
N ILE A 53 2.12 6.64 -9.78
CA ILE A 53 3.46 6.46 -9.21
C ILE A 53 3.30 5.66 -7.92
N PHE A 54 3.94 4.50 -7.84
CA PHE A 54 3.72 3.50 -6.79
C PHE A 54 5.02 3.22 -6.05
N GLN A 55 5.20 3.89 -4.90
CA GLN A 55 6.39 3.84 -4.04
C GLN A 55 6.25 2.74 -2.96
N GLU A 56 7.18 2.65 -2.00
CA GLU A 56 7.27 1.55 -1.04
C GLU A 56 7.36 1.97 0.41
N ASN A 57 6.59 1.25 1.19
CA ASN A 57 6.82 0.99 2.61
C ASN A 57 6.83 2.22 3.50
N ARG A 58 5.84 3.12 3.34
CA ARG A 58 5.65 4.26 4.24
C ARG A 58 4.21 4.39 4.70
N SER A 59 4.00 4.54 6.01
CA SER A 59 2.68 4.84 6.54
C SER A 59 2.31 6.32 6.34
N PHE A 60 1.02 6.63 6.37
CA PHE A 60 0.53 8.01 6.26
C PHE A 60 1.12 8.91 7.34
N ASP A 61 1.07 8.50 8.60
CA ASP A 61 1.58 9.33 9.69
C ASP A 61 3.10 9.48 9.68
N HIS A 62 3.83 8.57 9.07
CA HIS A 62 5.27 8.69 8.91
C HIS A 62 5.65 9.92 8.03
N TYR A 63 4.82 10.27 7.04
CA TYR A 63 5.07 11.39 6.10
C TYR A 63 4.16 12.60 6.33
N PHE A 64 2.91 12.38 6.72
CA PHE A 64 1.90 13.43 6.89
C PHE A 64 1.36 13.53 8.32
N GLY A 65 1.95 12.80 9.27
CA GLY A 65 1.52 12.83 10.67
C GLY A 65 1.58 14.22 11.30
N ALA A 66 2.56 15.02 10.90
CA ALA A 66 2.71 16.41 11.36
C ALA A 66 2.31 17.45 10.28
N TYR A 67 1.66 17.05 9.18
CA TYR A 67 1.21 17.98 8.15
C TYR A 67 0.05 18.83 8.65
N THR A 68 0.11 20.12 8.35
CA THR A 68 -0.99 21.09 8.56
C THR A 68 -1.36 21.70 7.22
N SER A 69 -2.65 21.65 6.87
CA SER A 69 -3.15 22.24 5.62
C SER A 69 -3.16 23.77 5.71
N PRO A 70 -2.49 24.49 4.81
CA PRO A 70 -2.59 25.95 4.74
C PRO A 70 -4.00 26.44 4.41
N ALA A 71 -4.81 25.61 3.76
CA ALA A 71 -6.22 25.88 3.48
C ALA A 71 -7.14 25.66 4.68
N GLY A 72 -6.60 25.21 5.83
CA GLY A 72 -7.38 24.92 7.03
C GLY A 72 -8.23 23.65 6.93
N ALA A 73 -7.96 22.77 5.96
CA ALA A 73 -8.66 21.50 5.86
C ALA A 73 -8.35 20.60 7.07
N HIS A 74 -9.37 19.93 7.57
CA HIS A 74 -9.22 19.00 8.68
C HIS A 74 -8.56 17.70 8.19
N LEU A 75 -7.54 17.26 8.92
CA LEU A 75 -6.87 15.97 8.70
C LEU A 75 -7.01 15.07 9.92
N SER A 76 -7.10 13.78 9.65
CA SER A 76 -6.99 12.73 10.65
C SER A 76 -5.52 12.31 10.79
N ASN A 77 -4.70 13.09 11.52
CA ASN A 77 -3.27 12.85 11.72
C ASN A 77 -2.85 12.92 13.20
N LEU A 78 -1.58 13.10 13.47
CA LEU A 78 -1.02 13.08 14.83
C LEU A 78 -1.33 14.33 15.65
N LEU A 79 -1.67 15.45 15.01
CA LEU A 79 -1.71 16.73 15.67
C LEU A 79 -3.05 17.01 16.37
N ASP A 80 -2.99 17.69 17.47
CA ASP A 80 -4.16 18.33 18.12
C ASP A 80 -4.40 19.75 17.52
N SER A 81 -5.44 20.42 18.02
CA SER A 81 -5.78 21.79 17.60
C SER A 81 -4.71 22.85 17.89
N LYS A 82 -3.66 22.49 18.64
CA LYS A 82 -2.53 23.36 18.96
C LYS A 82 -1.28 23.02 18.14
N GLY A 83 -1.40 22.11 17.17
CA GLY A 83 -0.29 21.65 16.33
C GLY A 83 0.74 20.79 17.08
N LYS A 84 0.35 20.12 18.18
CA LYS A 84 1.19 19.20 18.95
C LYS A 84 0.69 17.78 18.79
N VAL A 85 1.58 16.80 18.93
CA VAL A 85 1.18 15.38 19.01
C VAL A 85 0.11 15.22 20.09
N ALA A 86 -1.05 14.73 19.69
CA ALA A 86 -2.21 14.64 20.53
C ALA A 86 -1.99 13.67 21.71
N GLN A 87 -2.46 14.06 22.90
CA GLN A 87 -2.26 13.32 24.14
C GLN A 87 -2.72 11.86 24.07
N ARG A 88 -3.71 11.54 23.24
CA ARG A 88 -4.20 10.16 23.03
C ARG A 88 -3.15 9.20 22.48
N PHE A 89 -2.07 9.69 21.90
CA PHE A 89 -0.98 8.88 21.35
C PHE A 89 0.20 8.70 22.34
N HIS A 90 0.17 9.39 23.46
CA HIS A 90 1.18 9.22 24.51
C HIS A 90 0.91 7.96 25.34
N GLY A 91 1.94 7.16 25.57
CA GLY A 91 1.82 5.91 26.33
C GLY A 91 1.09 4.78 25.60
N LEU A 92 0.84 4.93 24.28
CA LEU A 92 0.04 3.97 23.51
C LEU A 92 0.78 2.65 23.29
N GLN A 93 2.06 2.70 22.93
CA GLN A 93 2.82 1.50 22.56
C GLN A 93 3.18 0.67 23.79
N LYS A 94 3.01 -0.65 23.65
CA LYS A 94 3.18 -1.61 24.74
C LYS A 94 4.30 -2.62 24.46
N ASN A 95 4.95 -3.02 25.52
CA ASN A 95 5.90 -4.12 25.49
C ASN A 95 5.20 -5.49 25.37
N PRO A 96 5.95 -6.60 25.23
CA PRO A 96 5.39 -7.94 25.14
C PRO A 96 4.45 -8.35 26.29
N ALA A 97 4.68 -7.82 27.48
CA ALA A 97 3.84 -8.06 28.67
C ALA A 97 2.53 -7.22 28.67
N GLY A 98 2.30 -6.39 27.63
CA GLY A 98 1.13 -5.51 27.55
C GLY A 98 1.23 -4.24 28.40
N ILE A 99 2.41 -3.92 28.91
CA ILE A 99 2.70 -2.73 29.73
C ILE A 99 3.19 -1.61 28.81
N PRO A 100 2.68 -0.38 28.91
CA PRO A 100 3.19 0.75 28.15
C PRO A 100 4.69 0.95 28.38
N TYR A 101 5.44 1.26 27.32
CA TYR A 101 6.82 1.69 27.46
C TYR A 101 6.88 3.02 28.23
N THR A 102 7.81 3.17 29.14
CA THR A 102 8.10 4.46 29.79
C THR A 102 9.07 5.28 28.94
N VAL A 103 10.07 4.60 28.36
CA VAL A 103 11.03 5.14 27.40
C VAL A 103 11.02 4.21 26.18
N LEU A 104 11.10 4.78 24.99
CA LEU A 104 11.14 4.01 23.76
C LEU A 104 12.44 3.21 23.65
N PRO A 105 12.38 1.93 23.24
CA PRO A 105 13.58 1.20 22.85
C PRO A 105 14.16 1.83 21.58
N THR A 106 15.42 2.27 21.64
CA THR A 106 16.13 2.92 20.53
C THR A 106 17.27 2.04 20.02
N PRO A 107 17.55 2.04 18.70
CA PRO A 107 18.67 1.30 18.13
C PRO A 107 20.02 1.92 18.60
N LYS A 108 20.82 1.18 19.36
CA LYS A 108 22.08 1.66 19.94
C LYS A 108 23.25 1.61 18.95
N ASP A 109 23.09 0.98 17.83
CA ASP A 109 24.01 0.98 16.68
C ASP A 109 23.92 2.27 15.84
N ILE A 110 22.86 3.06 15.99
CA ILE A 110 22.72 4.39 15.39
C ILE A 110 23.17 5.44 16.39
N LEU A 111 24.22 6.18 16.05
CA LEU A 111 24.90 7.13 16.97
C LEU A 111 23.94 8.16 17.58
N SER A 112 23.04 8.73 16.78
CA SER A 112 22.07 9.74 17.21
C SER A 112 21.07 9.24 18.26
N PHE A 113 20.88 7.91 18.37
CA PHE A 113 20.00 7.30 19.36
C PHE A 113 20.71 6.82 20.63
N GLN A 114 22.04 6.81 20.69
CA GLN A 114 22.78 6.19 21.81
C GLN A 114 22.39 6.76 23.16
N GLU A 115 22.30 8.10 23.25
CA GLU A 115 21.96 8.83 24.48
C GLU A 115 20.49 9.32 24.48
N ALA A 116 19.68 8.94 23.49
CA ALA A 116 18.31 9.41 23.40
C ALA A 116 17.40 8.70 24.41
N GLU A 117 16.68 9.47 25.22
CA GLU A 117 15.59 9.02 26.09
C GLU A 117 14.27 9.59 25.57
N LEU A 118 13.64 8.89 24.64
CA LEU A 118 12.41 9.32 23.99
C LEU A 118 11.19 8.81 24.78
N PRO A 119 10.21 9.68 25.07
CA PRO A 119 8.96 9.24 25.69
C PRO A 119 8.17 8.35 24.73
N ASN A 120 7.27 7.54 25.27
CA ASN A 120 6.36 6.72 24.47
C ASN A 120 5.29 7.61 23.78
N ALA A 121 5.70 8.27 22.71
CA ALA A 121 4.86 9.11 21.86
C ALA A 121 5.52 9.23 20.47
N PRO A 122 4.75 9.49 19.40
CA PRO A 122 5.31 9.85 18.11
C PRO A 122 6.26 11.05 18.22
N PHE A 123 7.36 11.03 17.47
CA PHE A 123 8.39 12.08 17.54
C PHE A 123 8.94 12.39 16.15
N HIS A 124 9.50 13.60 15.99
CA HIS A 124 10.17 14.03 14.77
C HIS A 124 11.43 13.20 14.56
N LEU A 125 11.50 12.49 13.43
CA LEU A 125 12.53 11.49 13.18
C LEU A 125 13.83 12.08 12.62
N ALA A 126 13.77 13.14 11.83
CA ALA A 126 14.92 13.69 11.13
C ALA A 126 16.12 14.10 12.01
N PRO A 127 15.97 14.54 13.28
CA PRO A 127 17.11 14.75 14.17
C PRO A 127 17.92 13.48 14.48
N PHE A 128 17.34 12.31 14.25
CA PHE A 128 17.95 11.01 14.51
C PHE A 128 18.28 10.25 13.23
N ILE A 129 17.39 10.27 12.28
CA ILE A 129 17.53 9.68 10.95
C ILE A 129 17.06 10.74 9.95
N PRO A 130 17.97 11.54 9.38
CA PRO A 130 17.64 12.52 8.35
C PRO A 130 16.94 11.89 7.14
N ALA A 131 16.11 12.66 6.44
CA ALA A 131 15.38 12.15 5.28
C ALA A 131 16.28 11.78 4.09
N ASP A 132 17.53 12.21 4.08
CA ASP A 132 18.58 11.84 3.12
C ASP A 132 19.51 10.72 3.62
N ASP A 133 19.22 10.16 4.80
CA ASP A 133 19.95 9.02 5.35
C ASP A 133 19.11 7.73 5.25
N ASN A 134 19.79 6.65 4.88
CA ASN A 134 19.17 5.34 4.84
C ASN A 134 19.28 4.68 6.23
N ALA A 135 18.16 4.44 6.86
CA ALA A 135 18.07 3.91 8.21
C ALA A 135 18.67 2.50 8.43
N HIS A 136 19.18 1.83 7.42
CA HIS A 136 19.80 0.50 7.45
C HIS A 136 18.99 -0.61 8.17
N TRP A 137 17.71 -0.41 8.40
CA TRP A 137 16.81 -1.38 9.02
C TRP A 137 15.45 -1.36 8.33
N ASP A 138 14.85 -2.55 8.26
CA ASP A 138 13.57 -2.80 7.59
C ASP A 138 12.54 -3.29 8.63
N PRO A 139 11.56 -2.44 9.01
CA PRO A 139 10.50 -2.88 9.92
C PRO A 139 9.72 -4.04 9.32
N LYS A 140 9.36 -5.01 10.13
CA LYS A 140 8.63 -6.19 9.66
C LYS A 140 7.17 -5.87 9.36
N HIS A 141 6.76 -6.21 8.14
CA HIS A 141 5.46 -5.89 7.55
C HIS A 141 4.79 -7.10 6.86
N ARG A 142 5.07 -8.31 7.37
CA ARG A 142 4.42 -9.54 6.91
C ARG A 142 3.00 -9.65 7.45
N PHE A 143 2.13 -10.36 6.74
CA PHE A 143 0.68 -10.38 6.95
C PHE A 143 0.27 -10.60 8.42
N PHE A 144 0.69 -11.71 9.02
CA PHE A 144 0.32 -12.02 10.39
C PHE A 144 1.02 -11.11 11.41
N ARG A 145 2.24 -10.68 11.12
CA ARG A 145 2.95 -9.72 11.98
C ARG A 145 2.25 -8.36 11.98
N MET A 146 1.88 -7.84 10.83
CA MET A 146 1.13 -6.58 10.73
C MET A 146 -0.21 -6.68 11.46
N SER A 147 -0.93 -7.78 11.31
CA SER A 147 -2.16 -8.02 12.06
C SER A 147 -1.93 -8.01 13.58
N ALA A 148 -0.82 -8.58 14.05
CA ALA A 148 -0.44 -8.54 15.46
C ALA A 148 -0.03 -7.13 15.93
N GLN A 149 0.66 -6.36 15.09
CA GLN A 149 1.01 -4.95 15.34
C GLN A 149 -0.25 -4.10 15.49
N ILE A 150 -1.23 -4.29 14.62
CA ILE A 150 -2.55 -3.62 14.63
C ILE A 150 -3.37 -4.02 15.87
N ASN A 151 -3.23 -5.23 16.37
CA ASN A 151 -3.86 -5.73 17.59
C ASN A 151 -5.35 -5.43 17.68
N ASN A 152 -6.14 -5.90 16.72
CA ASN A 152 -7.59 -5.65 16.64
C ASN A 152 -7.94 -4.14 16.72
N GLY A 153 -7.19 -3.30 16.00
CA GLY A 153 -7.40 -1.86 15.91
C GLY A 153 -6.84 -1.02 17.06
N LYS A 154 -6.17 -1.62 18.05
CA LYS A 154 -5.54 -0.88 19.15
C LYS A 154 -4.29 -0.14 18.72
N MET A 155 -3.64 -0.55 17.64
CA MET A 155 -2.43 0.06 17.08
C MET A 155 -1.26 0.18 18.09
N ASP A 156 -1.14 -0.74 19.03
CA ASP A 156 -0.34 -0.58 20.25
C ASP A 156 0.87 -1.53 20.35
N ARG A 157 1.21 -2.30 19.27
CA ARG A 157 2.30 -3.30 19.29
C ARG A 157 3.32 -3.12 18.17
N PHE A 158 3.33 -2.00 17.48
CA PHE A 158 4.27 -1.75 16.39
C PHE A 158 5.71 -1.74 16.89
N ILE A 159 6.00 -1.08 18.00
CA ILE A 159 7.34 -1.06 18.59
C ILE A 159 7.77 -2.47 19.01
N ALA A 160 6.91 -3.20 19.71
CA ALA A 160 7.26 -4.53 20.24
C ALA A 160 7.55 -5.56 19.14
N LEU A 161 6.95 -5.40 17.97
CA LEU A 161 7.06 -6.30 16.83
C LEU A 161 7.78 -5.66 15.63
N ALA A 162 8.55 -4.60 15.86
CA ALA A 162 9.14 -3.78 14.80
C ALA A 162 10.11 -4.56 13.92
N LEU A 163 11.07 -5.27 14.52
CA LEU A 163 12.13 -5.95 13.80
C LEU A 163 12.06 -7.45 14.04
N GLY A 164 12.61 -8.24 13.14
CA GLY A 164 12.71 -9.68 13.29
C GLY A 164 14.06 -10.11 13.86
N ASP A 165 14.07 -11.18 14.61
CA ASP A 165 15.27 -11.93 14.91
C ASP A 165 15.74 -12.65 13.64
N HIS A 166 17.03 -12.62 13.36
CA HIS A 166 17.64 -13.25 12.18
C HIS A 166 17.79 -14.79 12.29
N ARG A 167 17.26 -15.40 13.35
CA ARG A 167 17.30 -16.86 13.52
C ARG A 167 16.43 -17.55 12.45
N HIS A 168 17.02 -18.50 11.74
CA HIS A 168 16.30 -19.35 10.81
C HIS A 168 15.67 -20.52 11.58
N LEU A 169 14.39 -20.38 11.92
CA LEU A 169 13.65 -21.43 12.61
C LEU A 169 12.97 -22.38 11.62
N SER A 170 12.99 -23.67 11.92
CA SER A 170 12.18 -24.66 11.22
C SER A 170 10.68 -24.44 11.48
N ARG A 171 9.83 -24.96 10.60
CA ARG A 171 8.37 -24.91 10.77
C ARG A 171 7.92 -25.54 12.10
N GLN A 172 8.60 -26.58 12.55
CA GLN A 172 8.27 -27.24 13.83
C GLN A 172 8.62 -26.35 15.02
N GLU A 173 9.75 -25.66 14.97
CA GLU A 173 10.13 -24.68 16.00
C GLU A 173 9.13 -23.51 16.03
N LEU A 174 8.75 -22.96 14.85
CA LEU A 174 7.73 -21.91 14.75
C LEU A 174 6.40 -22.34 15.39
N LYS A 175 5.93 -23.59 15.14
CA LYS A 175 4.73 -24.11 15.80
C LYS A 175 4.89 -24.23 17.30
N THR A 176 6.06 -24.60 17.76
CA THR A 176 6.36 -24.69 19.20
C THR A 176 6.33 -23.32 19.85
N TYR A 177 6.94 -22.31 19.23
CA TYR A 177 6.86 -20.92 19.68
C TYR A 177 5.42 -20.41 19.71
N ALA A 178 4.62 -20.68 18.68
CA ALA A 178 3.20 -20.31 18.65
C ALA A 178 2.42 -20.95 19.81
N ALA A 179 2.57 -22.26 20.01
CA ALA A 179 1.88 -22.99 21.07
C ALA A 179 2.24 -22.50 22.48
N GLN A 180 3.47 -22.01 22.66
CA GLN A 180 3.96 -21.44 23.91
C GLN A 180 3.76 -19.92 24.02
N ARG A 181 3.15 -19.27 23.01
CA ARG A 181 2.95 -17.82 22.93
C ARG A 181 4.24 -16.99 23.04
N LEU A 182 5.33 -17.51 22.47
CA LEU A 182 6.66 -16.90 22.51
C LEU A 182 6.94 -16.00 21.28
N ALA A 183 5.90 -15.48 20.62
CA ALA A 183 6.05 -14.67 19.41
C ALA A 183 6.97 -13.45 19.60
N PHE A 184 6.95 -12.84 20.79
CA PHE A 184 7.81 -11.72 21.10
C PHE A 184 9.29 -12.06 21.25
N ASP A 185 9.62 -13.32 21.54
CA ASP A 185 11.02 -13.75 21.66
C ASP A 185 11.75 -13.76 20.31
N LEU A 186 10.99 -13.67 19.22
CA LEU A 186 11.48 -13.57 17.85
C LEU A 186 11.39 -12.14 17.28
N ALA A 187 11.07 -11.18 18.11
CA ALA A 187 10.97 -9.78 17.72
C ALA A 187 11.99 -8.91 18.47
N VAL A 188 12.50 -7.89 17.76
CA VAL A 188 13.38 -6.87 18.34
C VAL A 188 12.58 -5.56 18.38
N PRO A 189 12.32 -5.00 19.56
CA PRO A 189 11.60 -3.75 19.70
C PRO A 189 12.39 -2.57 19.10
N SER A 190 11.69 -1.65 18.43
CA SER A 190 12.33 -0.45 17.87
C SER A 190 11.38 0.75 17.90
N GLY A 191 11.76 1.83 18.57
CA GLY A 191 11.00 3.07 18.69
C GLY A 191 10.87 3.88 17.40
N PRO A 192 11.91 3.96 16.53
CA PRO A 192 11.83 4.68 15.25
C PRO A 192 10.63 4.37 14.37
N VAL A 193 9.98 3.21 14.49
CA VAL A 193 8.79 2.87 13.71
C VAL A 193 7.57 3.76 13.97
N ILE A 194 7.57 4.55 15.04
CA ILE A 194 6.54 5.56 15.32
C ILE A 194 7.01 6.99 15.06
N GLY A 195 8.21 7.16 14.50
CA GLY A 195 8.72 8.47 14.09
C GLY A 195 8.02 9.01 12.85
N TYR A 196 8.01 10.33 12.70
CA TYR A 196 7.45 11.03 11.54
C TYR A 196 8.43 12.07 10.99
N TYR A 197 8.31 12.38 9.73
CA TYR A 197 8.99 13.49 9.06
C TYR A 197 8.09 14.73 9.00
N GLU A 198 8.71 15.90 8.94
CA GLU A 198 8.05 17.19 8.84
C GLU A 198 8.20 17.78 7.43
N ARG A 199 7.56 18.92 7.20
CA ARG A 199 7.60 19.65 5.93
C ARG A 199 9.02 19.94 5.44
N ALA A 200 9.93 20.31 6.35
CA ALA A 200 11.31 20.61 6.01
C ALA A 200 12.09 19.40 5.50
N ASP A 201 11.68 18.21 5.91
CA ASP A 201 12.33 16.96 5.55
C ASP A 201 11.85 16.44 4.19
N LEU A 202 10.54 16.63 3.89
CA LEU A 202 9.85 16.15 2.69
C LEU A 202 9.09 17.29 1.96
N PRO A 203 9.80 18.37 1.56
CA PRO A 203 9.16 19.60 1.12
C PRO A 203 8.28 19.42 -0.12
N PHE A 204 8.68 18.59 -1.09
CA PHE A 204 7.93 18.40 -2.32
C PHE A 204 6.56 17.77 -2.06
N TYR A 205 6.48 16.70 -1.29
CA TYR A 205 5.20 16.04 -0.98
C TYR A 205 4.25 16.95 -0.21
N HIS A 206 4.77 17.70 0.76
CA HIS A 206 3.95 18.65 1.53
C HIS A 206 3.48 19.83 0.65
N THR A 207 4.31 20.29 -0.30
CA THR A 207 3.91 21.33 -1.24
C THR A 207 2.85 20.83 -2.22
N LEU A 208 2.96 19.57 -2.69
CA LEU A 208 1.88 18.96 -3.48
C LEU A 208 0.55 18.91 -2.71
N ALA A 209 0.58 18.55 -1.42
CA ALA A 209 -0.62 18.56 -0.59
C ALA A 209 -1.24 19.95 -0.39
N ASP A 210 -0.43 21.02 -0.37
CA ASP A 210 -0.90 22.40 -0.28
C ASP A 210 -1.64 22.85 -1.54
N HIS A 211 -1.27 22.32 -2.69
CA HIS A 211 -1.76 22.79 -4.00
C HIS A 211 -2.73 21.82 -4.67
N PHE A 212 -2.79 20.57 -4.23
CA PHE A 212 -3.58 19.51 -4.84
C PHE A 212 -4.38 18.74 -3.78
N VAL A 213 -4.68 17.48 -4.01
CA VAL A 213 -5.50 16.67 -3.11
C VAL A 213 -4.64 15.70 -2.32
N LEU A 214 -4.77 15.73 -1.00
CA LEU A 214 -4.23 14.74 -0.08
C LEU A 214 -5.36 13.82 0.39
N PHE A 215 -5.15 12.50 0.35
CA PHE A 215 -6.07 11.51 0.91
C PHE A 215 -5.61 11.15 2.33
N ASP A 216 -6.37 11.51 3.35
CA ASP A 216 -6.01 11.20 4.75
C ASP A 216 -6.54 9.85 5.23
N ARG A 217 -7.27 9.13 4.38
CA ARG A 217 -7.81 7.80 4.62
C ARG A 217 -7.57 6.83 3.46
N PHE A 218 -6.39 6.91 2.86
CA PHE A 218 -5.96 5.95 1.86
C PHE A 218 -5.22 4.81 2.55
N PHE A 219 -5.72 3.60 2.37
CA PHE A 219 -5.21 2.38 3.02
C PHE A 219 -4.59 1.44 2.01
N GLN A 220 -3.53 0.73 2.39
CA GLN A 220 -3.03 -0.39 1.60
C GLN A 220 -4.12 -1.44 1.39
N ALA A 221 -4.12 -2.10 0.24
CA ALA A 221 -5.23 -2.97 -0.16
C ALA A 221 -5.32 -4.26 0.66
N MET A 222 -4.20 -4.77 1.14
CA MET A 222 -4.13 -5.95 2.02
C MET A 222 -3.08 -5.76 3.10
N SER A 223 -3.29 -6.34 4.28
CA SER A 223 -2.33 -6.37 5.38
C SER A 223 -1.23 -7.39 5.10
N GLY A 224 -0.40 -7.17 4.08
CA GLY A 224 0.62 -8.12 3.64
C GLY A 224 1.70 -7.44 2.84
N GLY A 225 2.60 -8.23 2.25
CA GLY A 225 3.78 -7.73 1.55
C GLY A 225 3.49 -7.00 0.25
N SER A 226 4.54 -6.36 -0.29
CA SER A 226 4.52 -5.53 -1.49
C SER A 226 3.99 -6.25 -2.72
N THR A 227 4.33 -7.55 -2.90
CA THR A 227 3.82 -8.36 -4.03
C THR A 227 2.29 -8.41 -4.07
N GLY A 228 1.65 -8.69 -2.92
CA GLY A 228 0.21 -8.74 -2.83
C GLY A 228 -0.43 -7.40 -3.15
N ASN A 229 0.10 -6.31 -2.59
CA ASN A 229 -0.40 -4.96 -2.81
C ASN A 229 -0.21 -4.47 -4.25
N ALA A 230 0.91 -4.81 -4.91
CA ALA A 230 1.11 -4.54 -6.33
C ALA A 230 0.09 -5.28 -7.22
N LEU A 231 -0.24 -6.53 -6.87
CA LEU A 231 -1.29 -7.29 -7.57
C LEU A 231 -2.68 -6.68 -7.37
N TYR A 232 -2.98 -6.20 -6.16
CA TYR A 232 -4.23 -5.47 -5.91
C TYR A 232 -4.33 -4.18 -6.73
N LEU A 233 -3.22 -3.50 -7.01
CA LEU A 233 -3.22 -2.30 -7.87
C LEU A 233 -3.67 -2.60 -9.30
N VAL A 234 -3.37 -3.78 -9.84
CA VAL A 234 -3.67 -4.08 -11.24
C VAL A 234 -4.84 -5.07 -11.43
N ALA A 235 -5.23 -5.79 -10.38
CA ALA A 235 -6.22 -6.86 -10.47
C ALA A 235 -7.26 -6.87 -9.34
N ALA A 236 -7.17 -5.93 -8.38
CA ALA A 236 -8.02 -5.86 -7.19
C ALA A 236 -8.03 -7.15 -6.35
N ARG A 237 -7.01 -7.98 -6.48
CA ARG A 237 -6.81 -9.24 -5.76
C ARG A 237 -5.36 -9.73 -5.84
N SER A 238 -4.95 -10.56 -4.89
CA SER A 238 -3.64 -11.21 -4.91
C SER A 238 -3.63 -12.51 -5.73
N CYS A 239 -2.43 -13.07 -5.95
CA CYS A 239 -2.24 -14.37 -6.61
C CYS A 239 -2.85 -15.51 -5.82
N LEU A 240 -3.29 -16.53 -6.55
CA LEU A 240 -3.74 -17.80 -6.00
C LEU A 240 -2.87 -18.93 -6.55
N ASN A 241 -2.31 -19.73 -5.65
CA ASN A 241 -1.62 -20.98 -5.96
C ASN A 241 -2.22 -22.14 -5.18
N PRO A 242 -3.29 -22.78 -5.68
CA PRO A 242 -3.94 -23.91 -4.99
C PRO A 242 -3.04 -25.14 -4.88
N LYS A 243 -1.92 -25.20 -5.61
CA LYS A 243 -0.93 -26.28 -5.57
C LYS A 243 0.29 -25.95 -4.71
N ALA A 244 0.33 -24.80 -4.05
CA ALA A 244 1.41 -24.47 -3.13
C ALA A 244 1.58 -25.58 -2.09
N SER A 245 2.83 -25.96 -1.79
CA SER A 245 3.13 -27.01 -0.82
C SER A 245 2.64 -26.63 0.59
N ALA A 246 2.39 -27.64 1.43
CA ALA A 246 2.03 -27.39 2.82
C ALA A 246 3.10 -26.58 3.58
N ASP A 247 4.37 -26.70 3.19
CA ASP A 247 5.48 -25.98 3.83
C ASP A 247 5.55 -24.49 3.43
N ALA A 248 4.91 -24.13 2.30
CA ALA A 248 4.79 -22.76 1.84
C ALA A 248 3.51 -22.05 2.32
N ARG A 249 2.61 -22.77 2.99
CA ARG A 249 1.33 -22.23 3.48
C ARG A 249 1.34 -22.01 4.98
N SER A 250 0.85 -20.86 5.42
CA SER A 250 0.49 -20.66 6.81
C SER A 250 -0.60 -21.69 7.20
N PRO A 251 -0.54 -22.29 8.39
CA PRO A 251 -1.61 -23.15 8.88
C PRO A 251 -2.84 -22.36 9.35
N PHE A 252 -2.76 -21.05 9.43
CA PHE A 252 -3.77 -20.18 10.00
C PHE A 252 -4.63 -19.50 8.93
N ASP A 253 -5.90 -19.28 9.27
CA ASP A 253 -6.80 -18.45 8.47
C ASP A 253 -6.43 -16.98 8.65
N PRO A 254 -6.41 -16.15 7.60
CA PRO A 254 -6.21 -14.72 7.72
C PRO A 254 -7.13 -14.00 8.72
N SER A 255 -8.34 -14.50 8.92
CA SER A 255 -9.28 -13.98 9.92
C SER A 255 -8.90 -14.30 11.38
N GLU A 256 -7.99 -15.25 11.60
CA GLU A 256 -7.50 -15.66 12.93
C GLU A 256 -6.23 -14.90 13.34
N ALA A 257 -5.95 -13.77 12.72
CA ALA A 257 -4.74 -13.00 12.93
C ALA A 257 -4.55 -12.58 14.39
N GLY A 258 -3.33 -12.75 14.91
CA GLY A 258 -2.98 -12.42 16.28
C GLY A 258 -1.50 -12.63 16.60
N LEU A 259 -1.12 -12.42 17.87
CA LEU A 259 0.28 -12.53 18.30
C LEU A 259 0.86 -13.92 18.08
N ASP A 260 0.07 -14.96 18.29
CA ASP A 260 0.52 -16.35 18.16
C ASP A 260 0.90 -16.72 16.71
N HIS A 261 0.53 -15.87 15.76
CA HIS A 261 0.78 -16.06 14.33
C HIS A 261 1.79 -15.07 13.76
N ALA A 262 2.29 -14.13 14.58
CA ALA A 262 3.07 -12.97 14.13
C ALA A 262 4.38 -13.31 13.40
N PHE A 263 4.88 -14.51 13.50
CA PHE A 263 6.12 -14.96 12.86
C PHE A 263 5.90 -16.01 11.74
N PHE A 264 4.66 -16.30 11.38
CA PHE A 264 4.37 -17.15 10.22
C PHE A 264 4.48 -16.35 8.92
N ASP A 265 5.69 -15.98 8.57
CA ASP A 265 6.04 -15.18 7.39
C ASP A 265 6.06 -16.01 6.09
N LEU A 266 5.23 -17.08 6.02
CA LEU A 266 5.12 -17.91 4.84
C LEU A 266 4.40 -17.16 3.71
N PRO A 267 4.75 -17.43 2.42
CA PRO A 267 4.22 -16.64 1.32
C PRO A 267 2.70 -16.77 1.13
N TYR A 268 2.11 -17.93 1.49
CA TYR A 268 0.70 -18.18 1.25
C TYR A 268 -0.10 -18.38 2.53
N ASP A 269 -1.39 -18.04 2.48
CA ASP A 269 -2.38 -18.49 3.47
C ASP A 269 -2.69 -20.00 3.32
N HIS A 270 -3.53 -20.54 4.18
CA HIS A 270 -3.93 -21.94 4.16
C HIS A 270 -4.65 -22.36 2.86
N ARG A 271 -5.24 -21.42 2.11
CA ARG A 271 -5.93 -21.64 0.82
C ARG A 271 -5.00 -21.50 -0.38
N GLY A 272 -3.78 -21.00 -0.18
CA GLY A 272 -2.82 -20.75 -1.25
C GLY A 272 -2.94 -19.34 -1.84
N VAL A 273 -3.59 -18.40 -1.17
CA VAL A 273 -3.55 -16.99 -1.54
C VAL A 273 -2.22 -16.40 -1.11
N LEU A 274 -1.54 -15.69 -2.00
CA LEU A 274 -0.27 -15.03 -1.72
C LEU A 274 -0.53 -13.84 -0.79
N ILE A 275 0.04 -13.89 0.41
CA ILE A 275 -0.11 -12.88 1.46
C ILE A 275 1.20 -12.17 1.82
N ASN A 276 2.33 -12.70 1.39
CA ASN A 276 3.66 -12.12 1.60
C ASN A 276 4.45 -12.13 0.27
N ASP A 277 5.68 -11.63 0.30
CA ASP A 277 6.47 -11.48 -0.92
C ASP A 277 6.97 -12.81 -1.45
N LEU A 278 6.92 -12.94 -2.75
CA LEU A 278 7.48 -14.06 -3.49
C LEU A 278 7.69 -13.66 -4.95
N SER A 279 8.91 -13.72 -5.43
CA SER A 279 9.23 -13.37 -6.81
C SER A 279 8.61 -14.31 -7.85
N PRO A 280 8.30 -13.82 -9.05
CA PRO A 280 7.80 -14.63 -10.16
C PRO A 280 8.92 -15.51 -10.75
N THR A 281 8.55 -16.56 -11.47
CA THR A 281 9.49 -17.45 -12.19
C THR A 281 9.84 -16.96 -13.58
N GLN A 282 9.00 -16.11 -14.18
CA GLN A 282 9.32 -15.47 -15.46
C GLN A 282 10.36 -14.38 -15.23
N GLY A 283 11.33 -14.26 -16.13
CA GLY A 283 12.43 -13.31 -15.97
C GLY A 283 12.06 -11.86 -16.26
N PRO A 284 12.91 -10.94 -15.86
CA PRO A 284 14.12 -11.17 -15.06
C PRO A 284 13.81 -11.48 -13.60
N THR A 285 14.63 -12.31 -12.93
CA THR A 285 14.50 -12.62 -11.51
C THR A 285 15.89 -12.74 -10.86
N GLY A 286 15.98 -12.47 -9.54
CA GLY A 286 17.26 -12.38 -8.83
C GLY A 286 18.01 -13.71 -8.67
N ALA A 287 19.33 -13.66 -8.56
CA ALA A 287 20.23 -14.81 -8.49
C ALA A 287 19.94 -15.78 -7.34
N ASN A 288 19.39 -15.30 -6.23
CA ASN A 288 19.07 -16.13 -5.06
C ASN A 288 17.68 -16.79 -5.14
N GLN A 289 16.84 -16.40 -6.09
CA GLN A 289 15.45 -16.87 -6.18
C GLN A 289 15.31 -18.40 -6.38
N PRO A 290 16.15 -19.11 -7.18
CA PRO A 290 16.05 -20.57 -7.30
C PRO A 290 16.18 -21.31 -5.96
N LYS A 291 16.95 -20.80 -5.00
CA LYS A 291 17.04 -21.37 -3.66
C LYS A 291 15.76 -21.14 -2.86
N ALA A 292 15.23 -19.91 -2.91
CA ALA A 292 13.97 -19.57 -2.28
C ALA A 292 12.80 -20.38 -2.85
N PHE A 293 12.75 -20.60 -4.16
CA PHE A 293 11.71 -21.38 -4.84
C PHE A 293 11.67 -22.87 -4.45
N LYS A 294 12.79 -23.43 -4.00
CA LYS A 294 12.81 -24.81 -3.45
C LYS A 294 12.05 -24.92 -2.12
N LEU A 295 12.10 -23.85 -1.33
CA LEU A 295 11.44 -23.79 -0.03
C LEU A 295 9.99 -23.29 -0.16
N SER A 296 9.77 -22.34 -1.07
CA SER A 296 8.49 -21.69 -1.31
C SER A 296 8.25 -21.62 -2.82
N PRO A 297 7.54 -22.62 -3.41
CA PRO A 297 7.30 -22.58 -4.85
C PRO A 297 6.54 -21.32 -5.23
N PRO A 298 6.91 -20.72 -6.37
CA PRO A 298 6.26 -19.48 -6.85
C PRO A 298 4.80 -19.71 -7.18
N PRO A 299 3.99 -18.63 -7.25
CA PRO A 299 2.60 -18.72 -7.69
C PRO A 299 2.52 -19.33 -9.08
N GLU A 300 1.47 -20.11 -9.34
CA GLU A 300 1.10 -20.45 -10.71
C GLU A 300 0.82 -19.17 -11.49
N PHE A 301 1.07 -19.20 -12.80
CA PHE A 301 0.78 -18.05 -13.64
C PHE A 301 -0.70 -17.73 -13.62
N GLN A 302 -1.01 -16.49 -13.30
CA GLN A 302 -2.37 -16.03 -13.17
C GLN A 302 -3.02 -15.86 -14.55
N THR A 303 -4.30 -16.19 -14.64
CA THR A 303 -5.09 -16.12 -15.88
C THR A 303 -6.36 -15.27 -15.75
N TYR A 304 -6.70 -14.84 -14.53
CA TYR A 304 -7.81 -13.92 -14.32
C TYR A 304 -7.47 -12.52 -14.87
N PRO A 305 -8.49 -11.74 -15.29
CA PRO A 305 -8.27 -10.43 -15.88
C PRO A 305 -7.54 -9.46 -14.94
N ASN A 306 -6.69 -8.61 -15.52
CA ASN A 306 -6.14 -7.43 -14.89
C ASN A 306 -6.53 -6.16 -15.68
N ILE A 307 -6.15 -5.00 -15.20
CA ILE A 307 -6.52 -3.73 -15.84
C ILE A 307 -5.92 -3.58 -17.25
N GLY A 308 -4.72 -4.13 -17.50
CA GLY A 308 -4.12 -4.16 -18.83
C GLY A 308 -5.00 -4.91 -19.84
N ASP A 309 -5.63 -6.02 -19.43
CA ASP A 309 -6.56 -6.76 -20.28
C ASP A 309 -7.81 -5.93 -20.63
N ARG A 310 -8.30 -5.11 -19.68
CA ARG A 310 -9.44 -4.21 -19.91
C ARG A 310 -9.08 -3.09 -20.87
N LEU A 311 -7.90 -2.50 -20.71
CA LEU A 311 -7.39 -1.45 -21.58
C LEU A 311 -7.13 -1.96 -23.00
N ASP A 312 -6.51 -3.14 -23.14
CA ASP A 312 -6.31 -3.82 -24.43
C ASP A 312 -7.64 -4.07 -25.16
N ALA A 313 -8.63 -4.57 -24.45
CA ALA A 313 -9.96 -4.83 -25.02
C ALA A 313 -10.67 -3.55 -25.50
N ALA A 314 -10.34 -2.41 -24.91
CA ALA A 314 -10.84 -1.10 -25.30
C ALA A 314 -9.92 -0.39 -26.33
N SER A 315 -8.85 -1.03 -26.81
CA SER A 315 -7.85 -0.47 -27.73
C SER A 315 -7.18 0.81 -27.17
N LEU A 316 -6.96 0.83 -25.87
CA LEU A 316 -6.28 1.93 -25.15
C LEU A 316 -4.83 1.55 -24.91
N ASP A 317 -3.90 2.46 -25.19
CA ASP A 317 -2.49 2.25 -24.88
C ASP A 317 -2.26 2.36 -23.37
N TRP A 318 -1.40 1.49 -22.85
CA TRP A 318 -1.02 1.48 -21.44
C TRP A 318 0.41 0.97 -21.28
N ALA A 319 1.08 1.37 -20.19
CA ALA A 319 2.40 0.86 -19.88
C ALA A 319 2.64 0.74 -18.36
N TRP A 320 3.44 -0.25 -18.01
CA TRP A 320 4.14 -0.37 -16.74
C TRP A 320 5.58 0.05 -16.95
N TYR A 321 5.95 1.19 -16.41
CA TYR A 321 7.30 1.73 -16.47
C TYR A 321 8.07 1.33 -15.22
N ASN A 322 9.03 0.42 -15.38
CA ASN A 322 9.91 0.02 -14.30
C ASN A 322 11.27 0.69 -14.49
N GLU A 323 11.77 1.32 -13.43
CA GLU A 323 13.12 1.87 -13.49
C GLU A 323 14.13 0.79 -13.91
N ASN A 324 15.11 1.16 -14.76
CA ASN A 324 16.14 0.26 -15.29
C ASN A 324 15.63 -0.93 -16.13
N TRP A 325 14.36 -0.96 -16.55
CA TRP A 325 13.84 -2.05 -17.37
C TRP A 325 14.70 -2.34 -18.60
N ASN A 326 15.19 -1.31 -19.28
CA ASN A 326 16.01 -1.46 -20.49
C ASN A 326 17.30 -2.26 -20.24
N LEU A 327 17.84 -2.25 -19.02
CA LEU A 327 19.02 -3.01 -18.63
C LEU A 327 18.72 -4.51 -18.45
N VAL A 328 17.51 -4.86 -18.01
CA VAL A 328 17.13 -6.24 -17.66
C VAL A 328 16.22 -6.90 -18.68
N LYS A 329 15.69 -6.15 -19.63
CA LYS A 329 14.81 -6.63 -20.72
C LYS A 329 15.33 -7.87 -21.48
N PRO A 330 16.65 -8.08 -21.72
CA PRO A 330 17.16 -9.28 -22.40
C PRO A 330 16.78 -10.60 -21.71
N TRP A 331 16.45 -10.55 -20.42
CA TRP A 331 16.02 -11.73 -19.63
C TRP A 331 14.50 -11.87 -19.52
N ALA A 332 13.72 -10.92 -20.02
CA ALA A 332 12.29 -10.82 -19.79
C ALA A 332 11.48 -12.05 -20.26
N LEU A 333 11.90 -12.71 -21.32
CA LEU A 333 11.19 -13.87 -21.90
C LEU A 333 11.80 -15.23 -21.52
N LYS A 334 12.70 -15.23 -20.54
CA LYS A 334 13.31 -16.44 -20.01
C LYS A 334 12.57 -16.90 -18.74
N THR A 335 12.79 -18.12 -18.30
CA THR A 335 12.20 -18.66 -17.09
C THR A 335 13.27 -19.20 -16.14
N ALA A 336 13.06 -19.06 -14.85
CA ALA A 336 13.98 -19.58 -13.83
C ALA A 336 13.97 -21.13 -13.77
N PHE A 337 12.89 -21.75 -14.26
CA PHE A 337 12.68 -23.19 -14.29
C PHE A 337 12.14 -23.61 -15.68
N GLY A 338 12.99 -23.59 -16.67
CA GLY A 338 12.69 -24.18 -17.97
C GLY A 338 13.55 -25.44 -18.17
N PRO A 339 13.22 -26.32 -19.14
CA PRO A 339 14.15 -27.34 -19.54
C PRO A 339 15.41 -26.64 -20.04
N GLY A 340 16.38 -26.54 -19.16
CA GLY A 340 17.70 -26.19 -19.58
C GLY A 340 18.54 -25.28 -18.75
N ASP A 341 18.09 -24.27 -17.99
CA ASP A 341 19.20 -23.41 -17.59
C ASP A 341 19.01 -22.35 -16.48
N GLY A 342 17.83 -22.13 -15.95
CA GLY A 342 17.66 -20.99 -15.04
C GLY A 342 18.10 -19.65 -15.67
N SER A 343 18.05 -19.52 -16.98
CA SER A 343 18.59 -18.37 -17.74
C SER A 343 17.83 -17.05 -17.51
N ALA A 344 16.70 -17.12 -16.82
CA ALA A 344 15.97 -15.94 -16.35
C ALA A 344 16.61 -15.32 -15.10
N VAL A 345 17.48 -16.09 -14.43
CA VAL A 345 18.13 -15.67 -13.19
C VAL A 345 19.34 -14.82 -13.54
N ILE A 346 19.33 -13.61 -13.07
CA ILE A 346 20.47 -12.68 -13.18
C ILE A 346 20.74 -12.09 -11.81
N ASP A 347 21.98 -11.77 -11.55
CA ASP A 347 22.30 -10.91 -10.41
C ASP A 347 21.96 -9.47 -10.82
N THR A 348 20.70 -9.09 -10.58
CA THR A 348 20.25 -7.72 -10.84
C THR A 348 20.82 -6.76 -9.81
N GLY A 349 21.40 -7.26 -8.71
CA GLY A 349 21.70 -6.43 -7.57
C GLY A 349 20.43 -5.72 -7.11
N ARG A 350 20.49 -4.39 -7.09
CA ARG A 350 19.35 -3.53 -6.76
C ARG A 350 18.74 -2.86 -8.01
N LEU A 351 19.05 -3.36 -9.21
CA LEU A 351 18.62 -2.74 -10.48
C LEU A 351 17.17 -3.04 -10.85
N TYR A 352 16.61 -4.14 -10.37
CA TYR A 352 15.25 -4.55 -10.71
C TYR A 352 14.68 -5.49 -9.65
N GLU A 353 13.50 -5.13 -9.13
CA GLU A 353 12.78 -5.95 -8.16
C GLU A 353 11.60 -6.67 -8.84
N ALA A 354 11.83 -7.93 -9.19
CA ALA A 354 10.86 -8.72 -9.96
C ALA A 354 9.51 -8.87 -9.25
N HIS A 355 9.50 -8.96 -7.93
CA HIS A 355 8.28 -9.14 -7.16
C HIS A 355 7.40 -7.88 -7.09
N HIS A 356 7.91 -6.73 -7.54
CA HIS A 356 7.16 -5.49 -7.63
C HIS A 356 6.48 -5.29 -8.99
N ASN A 357 6.75 -6.15 -10.00
CA ASN A 357 6.05 -6.07 -11.28
C ASN A 357 4.88 -7.06 -11.31
N PRO A 358 3.63 -6.62 -11.06
CA PRO A 358 2.48 -7.51 -10.95
C PRO A 358 2.16 -8.24 -12.25
N PHE A 359 2.46 -7.67 -13.40
CA PHE A 359 2.21 -8.30 -14.70
C PHE A 359 3.10 -9.51 -14.96
N GLN A 360 4.25 -9.59 -14.27
CA GLN A 360 5.19 -10.71 -14.39
C GLN A 360 4.64 -12.02 -13.79
N TYR A 361 3.55 -11.97 -13.01
CA TYR A 361 2.86 -13.13 -12.46
C TYR A 361 1.83 -13.75 -13.42
N TYR A 362 1.59 -13.14 -14.59
CA TYR A 362 0.56 -13.56 -15.52
C TYR A 362 1.08 -14.45 -16.65
N ALA A 363 0.26 -15.40 -17.08
CA ALA A 363 0.55 -16.23 -18.26
C ALA A 363 0.76 -15.38 -19.53
N LYS A 364 0.14 -14.20 -19.58
CA LYS A 364 0.27 -13.23 -20.68
C LYS A 364 1.55 -12.37 -20.63
N TRP A 365 2.41 -12.55 -19.67
CA TRP A 365 3.64 -11.78 -19.54
C TRP A 365 4.46 -11.67 -20.85
N PRO A 366 4.68 -12.79 -21.60
CA PRO A 366 5.42 -12.69 -22.87
C PRO A 366 4.77 -11.76 -23.89
N ASP A 367 3.43 -11.67 -23.90
CA ASP A 367 2.70 -10.80 -24.81
C ASP A 367 2.81 -9.33 -24.39
N TYR A 368 2.72 -9.04 -23.08
CA TYR A 368 2.93 -7.68 -22.58
C TYR A 368 4.31 -7.14 -22.93
N VAL A 369 5.37 -7.97 -22.78
CA VAL A 369 6.73 -7.60 -23.15
C VAL A 369 6.86 -7.37 -24.67
N ARG A 370 6.37 -8.28 -25.50
CA ARG A 370 6.48 -8.18 -26.98
C ARG A 370 5.70 -7.00 -27.54
N ARG A 371 4.57 -6.67 -26.95
CA ARG A 371 3.74 -5.53 -27.35
C ARG A 371 4.25 -4.19 -26.81
N GLY A 372 5.31 -4.18 -25.99
CA GLY A 372 5.92 -2.97 -25.47
C GLY A 372 5.14 -2.30 -24.35
N HIS A 373 4.31 -3.06 -23.60
CA HIS A 373 3.62 -2.54 -22.41
C HIS A 373 4.55 -2.41 -21.21
N ILE A 374 5.70 -3.09 -21.21
CA ILE A 374 6.70 -2.97 -20.15
C ILE A 374 7.83 -2.11 -20.69
N ARG A 375 8.05 -0.96 -20.05
CA ARG A 375 8.97 0.11 -20.52
C ARG A 375 9.89 0.55 -19.37
N SER A 376 10.92 1.32 -19.65
CA SER A 376 11.75 1.96 -18.62
C SER A 376 11.17 3.29 -18.17
N SER A 377 11.50 3.73 -16.94
CA SER A 377 11.15 5.10 -16.50
C SER A 377 11.76 6.19 -17.40
N ASP A 378 12.90 5.92 -18.05
CA ASP A 378 13.46 6.83 -19.05
C ASP A 378 12.55 6.99 -20.28
N ASP A 379 11.89 5.90 -20.69
CA ASP A 379 10.89 5.96 -21.76
C ASP A 379 9.69 6.82 -21.35
N PHE A 380 9.27 6.78 -20.05
CA PHE A 380 8.22 7.65 -19.54
C PHE A 380 8.59 9.14 -19.62
N LEU A 381 9.82 9.50 -19.21
CA LEU A 381 10.30 10.89 -19.32
C LEU A 381 10.26 11.37 -20.76
N HIS A 382 10.66 10.51 -21.71
CA HIS A 382 10.56 10.81 -23.13
C HIS A 382 9.10 10.95 -23.61
N ASP A 383 8.23 10.03 -23.23
CA ASP A 383 6.81 10.03 -23.59
C ASP A 383 6.10 11.29 -23.03
N ALA A 384 6.40 11.68 -21.80
CA ALA A 384 5.88 12.90 -21.17
C ALA A 384 6.32 14.15 -21.92
N ALA A 385 7.62 14.29 -22.18
CA ALA A 385 8.19 15.46 -22.88
C ALA A 385 7.70 15.58 -24.34
N SER A 386 7.42 14.44 -25.00
CA SER A 386 6.96 14.42 -26.39
C SER A 386 5.43 14.42 -26.57
N GLY A 387 4.66 14.44 -25.46
CA GLY A 387 3.19 14.37 -25.49
C GLY A 387 2.64 13.02 -25.96
N LYS A 388 3.37 11.94 -25.73
CA LYS A 388 3.00 10.57 -26.14
C LYS A 388 2.70 9.65 -24.95
N LEU A 389 2.25 10.23 -23.84
CA LEU A 389 1.83 9.44 -22.69
C LEU A 389 0.72 8.44 -23.09
N PRO A 390 0.78 7.19 -22.64
CA PRO A 390 -0.35 6.27 -22.75
C PRO A 390 -1.61 6.77 -22.02
N ALA A 391 -2.74 6.18 -22.32
CA ALA A 391 -3.97 6.45 -21.57
C ALA A 391 -3.80 6.12 -20.07
N VAL A 392 -3.06 5.03 -19.76
CA VAL A 392 -2.71 4.67 -18.38
C VAL A 392 -1.23 4.31 -18.27
N SER A 393 -0.54 4.97 -17.35
CA SER A 393 0.87 4.73 -17.03
C SER A 393 1.01 4.35 -15.56
N PHE A 394 1.66 3.23 -15.27
CA PHE A 394 2.08 2.86 -13.94
C PHE A 394 3.60 2.98 -13.85
N LEU A 395 4.12 3.55 -12.76
CA LEU A 395 5.55 3.72 -12.56
C LEU A 395 6.00 3.06 -11.26
N LYS A 396 7.10 2.33 -11.32
CA LYS A 396 7.72 1.68 -10.16
C LYS A 396 9.23 1.93 -10.16
N ALA A 397 9.72 2.49 -9.07
CA ALA A 397 11.15 2.65 -8.81
C ALA A 397 11.83 1.31 -8.50
N THR A 398 13.14 1.29 -8.62
CA THR A 398 14.00 0.23 -8.06
C THR A 398 14.49 0.61 -6.67
N ALA A 399 15.28 -0.25 -6.05
CA ALA A 399 15.83 -0.05 -4.71
C ALA A 399 16.51 1.32 -4.49
N ALA A 400 17.02 1.96 -5.55
CA ALA A 400 17.69 3.26 -5.43
C ALA A 400 16.74 4.43 -5.16
N HIS A 401 15.47 4.33 -5.58
CA HIS A 401 14.50 5.43 -5.52
C HIS A 401 13.12 5.02 -4.99
N THR A 402 13.01 3.81 -4.44
CA THR A 402 11.75 3.22 -4.01
C THR A 402 11.22 3.77 -2.68
N GLU A 403 12.06 4.43 -1.88
CA GLU A 403 11.83 4.86 -0.50
C GLU A 403 11.74 3.69 0.52
N HIS A 404 11.93 2.45 0.07
CA HIS A 404 11.93 1.29 0.96
C HIS A 404 13.02 1.43 2.05
N PRO A 405 12.67 1.29 3.34
CA PRO A 405 13.66 1.29 4.42
C PRO A 405 14.77 0.25 4.17
N ALA A 406 16.00 0.56 4.57
CA ALA A 406 17.21 -0.19 4.29
C ALA A 406 17.67 -0.20 2.82
N ASP A 407 16.85 0.22 1.88
CA ASP A 407 17.20 0.32 0.48
C ASP A 407 17.46 1.75 0.02
N CYS A 408 16.56 2.66 0.41
CA CYS A 408 16.59 4.04 -0.06
C CYS A 408 16.16 5.02 1.03
N ALA A 409 16.82 6.15 1.12
CA ALA A 409 16.38 7.26 1.94
C ALA A 409 15.15 7.94 1.33
N PRO A 410 14.20 8.45 2.14
CA PRO A 410 12.98 9.10 1.66
C PRO A 410 13.22 10.22 0.63
N LYS A 411 14.27 11.03 0.83
CA LYS A 411 14.60 12.14 -0.05
C LYS A 411 14.92 11.69 -1.47
N PHE A 412 15.65 10.60 -1.67
CA PHE A 412 16.04 10.16 -3.01
C PHE A 412 14.85 9.67 -3.82
N GLY A 413 13.91 8.97 -3.17
CA GLY A 413 12.65 8.60 -3.81
C GLY A 413 11.77 9.80 -4.09
N MET A 414 11.67 10.76 -3.16
CA MET A 414 10.96 12.02 -3.38
C MET A 414 11.52 12.80 -4.57
N ASP A 415 12.85 12.90 -4.71
CA ASP A 415 13.51 13.59 -5.82
C ASP A 415 13.20 12.88 -7.16
N TRP A 416 13.16 11.54 -7.17
CA TRP A 416 12.76 10.77 -8.35
C TRP A 416 11.28 11.00 -8.71
N VAL A 417 10.38 11.00 -7.75
CA VAL A 417 8.96 11.32 -7.94
C VAL A 417 8.79 12.75 -8.45
N GLU A 418 9.53 13.72 -7.90
CA GLU A 418 9.51 15.11 -8.36
C GLU A 418 9.89 15.22 -9.83
N ASN A 419 10.95 14.53 -10.26
CA ASN A 419 11.36 14.53 -11.67
C ASN A 419 10.26 13.98 -12.60
N LEU A 420 9.57 12.90 -12.21
CA LEU A 420 8.46 12.34 -12.97
C LEU A 420 7.27 13.31 -13.04
N VAL A 421 6.88 13.89 -11.91
CA VAL A 421 5.76 14.85 -11.87
C VAL A 421 6.07 16.08 -12.72
N ARG A 422 7.27 16.64 -12.59
CA ARG A 422 7.70 17.80 -13.40
C ARG A 422 7.75 17.50 -14.88
N SER A 423 8.21 16.31 -15.29
CA SER A 423 8.24 15.93 -16.70
C SER A 423 6.85 15.95 -17.36
N VAL A 424 5.81 15.61 -16.60
CA VAL A 424 4.41 15.72 -17.05
C VAL A 424 3.92 17.16 -16.97
N ALA A 425 4.24 17.87 -15.88
CA ALA A 425 3.78 19.23 -15.64
C ALA A 425 4.34 20.25 -16.65
N ASP A 426 5.58 20.04 -17.08
CA ASP A 426 6.26 20.86 -18.09
C ASP A 426 5.97 20.37 -19.53
N GLY A 427 5.34 19.20 -19.66
CA GLY A 427 5.03 18.56 -20.92
C GLY A 427 3.69 19.00 -21.52
N PRO A 428 3.48 18.73 -22.81
CA PRO A 428 2.27 19.18 -23.54
C PRO A 428 0.98 18.46 -23.11
N ALA A 429 1.07 17.39 -22.29
CA ALA A 429 -0.08 16.61 -21.82
C ALA A 429 -0.59 17.05 -20.44
N TRP A 430 0.04 18.05 -19.80
CA TRP A 430 -0.34 18.49 -18.44
C TRP A 430 -1.83 18.76 -18.30
N ASP A 431 -2.41 19.57 -19.21
CA ASP A 431 -3.82 20.00 -19.17
C ASP A 431 -4.84 18.84 -19.25
N LYS A 432 -4.37 17.62 -19.49
CA LYS A 432 -5.19 16.42 -19.71
C LYS A 432 -4.81 15.26 -18.81
N THR A 433 -3.94 15.51 -17.81
CA THR A 433 -3.36 14.43 -17.00
C THR A 433 -3.82 14.50 -15.54
N ALA A 434 -4.06 13.32 -14.97
CA ALA A 434 -4.19 13.11 -13.54
C ALA A 434 -3.07 12.16 -13.07
N ILE A 435 -2.28 12.62 -12.09
CA ILE A 435 -1.20 11.84 -11.48
C ILE A 435 -1.64 11.42 -10.08
N ILE A 436 -1.51 10.14 -9.76
CA ILE A 436 -1.72 9.60 -8.41
C ILE A 436 -0.36 9.14 -7.90
N ILE A 437 0.04 9.62 -6.73
CA ILE A 437 1.24 9.19 -6.04
C ILE A 437 0.79 8.44 -4.80
N THR A 438 1.18 7.18 -4.64
CA THR A 438 0.84 6.39 -3.47
C THR A 438 1.88 5.30 -3.21
N TYR A 439 1.68 4.53 -2.14
CA TYR A 439 2.59 3.51 -1.65
C TYR A 439 1.88 2.16 -1.62
N ASP A 440 2.64 1.09 -1.75
CA ASP A 440 2.13 -0.28 -1.72
C ASP A 440 1.62 -0.66 -0.33
N GLU A 441 2.40 -0.35 0.70
CA GLU A 441 2.08 -0.66 2.09
C GLU A 441 2.74 0.30 3.08
N GLY A 442 2.34 0.21 4.36
CA GLY A 442 2.90 1.02 5.44
C GLY A 442 4.29 0.58 5.91
N GLY A 443 4.85 -0.53 5.40
CA GLY A 443 6.21 -0.98 5.67
C GLY A 443 6.54 -1.25 7.14
N GLY A 444 5.55 -1.61 7.96
CA GLY A 444 5.76 -1.82 9.40
C GLY A 444 5.88 -0.52 10.21
N PHE A 445 5.82 0.65 9.57
CA PHE A 445 5.68 1.92 10.28
C PHE A 445 4.27 2.05 10.87
N TRP A 446 4.24 2.61 12.07
CA TRP A 446 2.99 2.84 12.77
C TRP A 446 2.14 3.92 12.09
N ASP A 447 0.83 3.73 12.20
CA ASP A 447 -0.18 4.70 11.82
C ASP A 447 -1.20 4.86 12.96
N SER A 448 -1.69 6.07 13.15
CA SER A 448 -2.60 6.39 14.26
C SER A 448 -4.03 5.91 14.04
N MET A 449 -4.38 5.54 12.81
CA MET A 449 -5.72 5.09 12.44
C MET A 449 -5.77 3.59 12.23
N ALA A 450 -6.69 2.92 12.93
CA ALA A 450 -6.96 1.51 12.69
C ALA A 450 -7.50 1.30 11.27
N PRO A 451 -7.04 0.27 10.54
CA PRO A 451 -7.55 -0.04 9.22
C PRO A 451 -9.01 -0.47 9.23
N VAL A 452 -9.69 -0.17 8.13
CA VAL A 452 -11.06 -0.65 7.88
C VAL A 452 -10.98 -2.05 7.30
N GLN A 453 -11.68 -3.00 7.90
CA GLN A 453 -11.75 -4.37 7.40
C GLN A 453 -12.80 -4.49 6.30
N LEU A 454 -12.39 -4.80 5.06
CA LEU A 454 -13.28 -5.07 3.93
C LEU A 454 -13.49 -6.56 3.69
N ASP A 455 -12.46 -7.37 3.94
CA ASP A 455 -12.48 -8.83 3.84
C ASP A 455 -11.38 -9.44 4.73
N ALA A 456 -11.11 -10.73 4.60
CA ALA A 456 -10.09 -11.42 5.40
C ALA A 456 -8.66 -10.91 5.19
N TYR A 457 -8.37 -10.19 4.12
CA TYR A 457 -7.02 -9.72 3.77
C TYR A 457 -6.75 -8.25 4.11
N GLY A 458 -7.74 -7.48 4.39
CA GLY A 458 -7.52 -6.08 4.69
C GLY A 458 -8.77 -5.22 4.54
N LEU A 459 -8.59 -3.95 4.68
CA LEU A 459 -7.39 -3.11 4.42
C LEU A 459 -6.30 -3.24 5.51
N GLY A 460 -5.06 -2.90 5.13
CA GLY A 460 -3.97 -2.70 6.11
C GLY A 460 -3.85 -1.23 6.54
N THR A 461 -2.67 -0.82 7.02
CA THR A 461 -2.43 0.55 7.51
C THR A 461 -2.59 1.59 6.40
N ARG A 462 -2.82 2.86 6.78
CA ARG A 462 -2.84 3.95 5.80
C ARG A 462 -1.46 4.14 5.17
N THR A 463 -1.48 4.53 3.89
CA THR A 463 -0.31 4.98 3.14
C THR A 463 -0.52 6.39 2.64
N PRO A 464 0.54 7.18 2.36
CA PRO A 464 0.40 8.46 1.71
C PRO A 464 -0.27 8.32 0.34
N ALA A 465 -1.19 9.23 0.00
CA ALA A 465 -1.76 9.28 -1.34
C ALA A 465 -2.09 10.73 -1.72
N LEU A 466 -1.63 11.13 -2.91
CA LEU A 466 -1.82 12.44 -3.49
C LEU A 466 -2.44 12.32 -4.89
N LEU A 467 -3.35 13.22 -5.24
CA LEU A 467 -3.84 13.38 -6.62
C LEU A 467 -3.44 14.76 -7.12
N VAL A 468 -2.61 14.77 -8.15
CA VAL A 468 -2.02 15.96 -8.79
C VAL A 468 -2.60 16.09 -10.20
N SER A 469 -3.27 17.18 -10.48
CA SER A 469 -3.90 17.44 -11.78
C SER A 469 -4.20 18.94 -11.91
N PRO A 470 -4.21 19.51 -13.11
CA PRO A 470 -4.66 20.89 -13.32
C PRO A 470 -6.09 21.13 -12.85
N PHE A 471 -6.91 20.07 -12.76
CA PHE A 471 -8.30 20.12 -12.31
C PHE A 471 -8.49 19.61 -10.87
N ALA A 472 -7.43 19.19 -10.18
CA ALA A 472 -7.54 18.76 -8.79
C ALA A 472 -7.99 19.93 -7.89
N ARG A 473 -8.81 19.64 -6.89
CA ARG A 473 -9.22 20.67 -5.90
C ARG A 473 -8.00 21.14 -5.11
N LYS A 474 -7.84 22.46 -4.98
CA LYS A 474 -6.66 23.04 -4.32
C LYS A 474 -6.70 22.85 -2.81
N GLY A 475 -5.63 22.27 -2.24
CA GLY A 475 -5.46 22.09 -0.78
C GLY A 475 -6.59 21.28 -0.14
N TYR A 476 -7.23 20.43 -0.92
CA TYR A 476 -8.37 19.62 -0.47
C TYR A 476 -7.89 18.33 0.19
N VAL A 477 -8.54 17.98 1.29
CA VAL A 477 -8.32 16.68 1.96
C VAL A 477 -9.52 15.77 1.68
N GLU A 478 -9.26 14.65 1.02
CA GLU A 478 -10.26 13.61 0.77
C GLU A 478 -10.31 12.67 1.98
N ASN A 479 -11.44 12.65 2.68
CA ASN A 479 -11.61 11.88 3.92
C ASN A 479 -12.37 10.56 3.72
N ARG A 480 -12.82 10.22 2.52
CA ARG A 480 -13.44 8.92 2.25
C ARG A 480 -12.39 7.81 2.32
N VAL A 481 -12.81 6.64 2.83
CA VAL A 481 -11.97 5.44 2.81
C VAL A 481 -11.60 5.10 1.38
N SER A 482 -10.30 5.13 1.08
CA SER A 482 -9.73 4.93 -0.23
C SER A 482 -8.69 3.81 -0.18
N HIS A 483 -8.43 3.18 -1.30
CA HIS A 483 -7.42 2.14 -1.49
C HIS A 483 -7.14 1.96 -2.98
N THR A 484 -6.23 1.07 -3.37
CA THR A 484 -5.87 0.85 -4.78
C THR A 484 -7.06 0.51 -5.69
N GLY A 485 -8.12 -0.10 -5.15
CA GLY A 485 -9.38 -0.29 -5.88
C GLY A 485 -10.05 1.00 -6.32
N CYS A 486 -9.83 2.14 -5.61
CA CYS A 486 -10.33 3.45 -6.04
C CYS A 486 -9.56 3.97 -7.26
N ILE A 487 -8.27 3.65 -7.37
CA ILE A 487 -7.45 3.95 -8.55
C ILE A 487 -7.98 3.18 -9.77
N LEU A 488 -8.22 1.88 -9.61
CA LEU A 488 -8.84 1.07 -10.66
C LEU A 488 -10.21 1.63 -11.05
N LYS A 489 -11.03 2.00 -10.07
CA LYS A 489 -12.35 2.58 -10.32
C LYS A 489 -12.28 3.92 -11.06
N LEU A 490 -11.29 4.76 -10.77
CA LEU A 490 -11.05 5.99 -11.53
C LEU A 490 -10.72 5.70 -13.00
N ILE A 491 -9.83 4.74 -13.27
CA ILE A 491 -9.47 4.28 -14.61
C ILE A 491 -10.71 3.73 -15.34
N GLU A 492 -11.45 2.84 -14.69
CA GLU A 492 -12.66 2.23 -15.22
C GLU A 492 -13.73 3.28 -15.56
N THR A 493 -13.95 4.22 -14.64
CA THR A 493 -14.92 5.31 -14.84
C THR A 493 -14.51 6.22 -16.00
N ARG A 494 -13.21 6.59 -16.06
CA ARG A 494 -12.70 7.43 -17.13
C ARG A 494 -12.88 6.82 -18.50
N PHE A 495 -12.54 5.54 -18.65
CA PHE A 495 -12.51 4.87 -19.94
C PHE A 495 -13.74 3.98 -20.23
N GLY A 496 -14.71 3.92 -19.33
CA GLY A 496 -15.93 3.12 -19.49
C GLY A 496 -15.67 1.62 -19.42
N LEU A 497 -14.70 1.17 -18.63
CA LEU A 497 -14.30 -0.22 -18.49
C LEU A 497 -15.16 -0.94 -17.43
N SER A 498 -15.35 -2.24 -17.61
CA SER A 498 -16.02 -3.07 -16.61
C SER A 498 -15.07 -3.35 -15.44
N PRO A 499 -15.55 -3.38 -14.18
CA PRO A 499 -14.75 -3.74 -13.02
C PRO A 499 -14.12 -5.12 -13.16
N LEU A 500 -13.00 -5.32 -12.47
CA LEU A 500 -12.29 -6.59 -12.41
C LEU A 500 -12.94 -7.55 -11.42
N ASN A 501 -13.39 -7.03 -10.28
CA ASN A 501 -14.12 -7.81 -9.28
C ASN A 501 -14.91 -6.89 -8.30
N HIS A 502 -15.30 -7.41 -7.14
CA HIS A 502 -16.11 -6.65 -6.17
C HIS A 502 -15.31 -5.56 -5.43
N ARG A 503 -13.97 -5.69 -5.31
CA ARG A 503 -13.13 -4.72 -4.58
C ARG A 503 -13.06 -3.37 -5.27
N ASP A 504 -12.80 -3.36 -6.58
CA ASP A 504 -12.79 -2.17 -7.42
C ASP A 504 -14.21 -1.74 -7.80
N GLY A 505 -15.11 -2.71 -8.07
CA GLY A 505 -16.51 -2.44 -8.39
C GLY A 505 -17.27 -1.64 -7.33
N ASN A 506 -16.97 -1.88 -6.03
CA ASN A 506 -17.58 -1.20 -4.89
C ASN A 506 -16.77 0.01 -4.39
N ALA A 507 -15.59 0.28 -4.95
CA ALA A 507 -14.78 1.42 -4.59
C ALA A 507 -15.37 2.72 -5.13
N HIS A 508 -15.09 3.86 -4.47
CA HIS A 508 -15.44 5.16 -5.06
C HIS A 508 -14.46 5.56 -6.15
N ASP A 509 -14.91 6.34 -7.10
CA ASP A 509 -14.22 6.67 -8.35
C ASP A 509 -13.30 7.89 -8.27
N MET A 510 -13.05 8.42 -7.09
CA MET A 510 -12.21 9.60 -6.82
C MET A 510 -12.65 10.89 -7.56
N THR A 511 -13.76 10.90 -8.29
CA THR A 511 -14.19 12.07 -9.08
C THR A 511 -14.46 13.30 -8.23
N GLY A 512 -14.83 13.14 -6.93
CA GLY A 512 -15.00 14.24 -5.99
C GLY A 512 -13.72 15.00 -5.64
N ALA A 513 -12.56 14.48 -6.02
CA ALA A 513 -11.27 15.14 -5.83
C ALA A 513 -10.97 16.23 -6.90
N PHE A 514 -11.79 16.31 -7.95
CA PHE A 514 -11.64 17.29 -9.03
C PHE A 514 -12.62 18.45 -8.90
N ASP A 515 -12.26 19.58 -9.51
CA ASP A 515 -13.10 20.75 -9.70
C ASP A 515 -13.11 21.13 -11.18
N TRP A 516 -14.18 20.76 -11.85
CA TRP A 516 -14.37 20.98 -13.29
C TRP A 516 -14.90 22.37 -13.63
N SER A 517 -15.21 23.20 -12.63
CA SER A 517 -15.68 24.59 -12.82
C SER A 517 -14.54 25.56 -13.12
N GLN A 518 -13.29 25.13 -12.93
CA GLN A 518 -12.09 25.93 -13.18
C GLN A 518 -11.41 25.55 -14.51
N PRO A 519 -10.70 26.47 -15.17
CA PRO A 519 -9.79 26.12 -16.26
C PRO A 519 -8.61 25.28 -15.73
N PRO A 520 -7.89 24.56 -16.61
CA PRO A 520 -6.68 23.86 -16.21
C PRO A 520 -5.69 24.84 -15.58
N ARG A 521 -5.22 24.52 -14.37
CA ARG A 521 -4.25 25.36 -13.64
C ARG A 521 -2.82 25.00 -14.06
N PRO A 522 -1.92 25.99 -14.21
CA PRO A 522 -0.50 25.70 -14.36
C PRO A 522 0.02 24.95 -13.12
N PHE A 523 1.10 24.22 -13.29
CA PHE A 523 1.78 23.58 -12.16
C PHE A 523 2.40 24.67 -11.26
N PRO A 524 2.10 24.69 -9.95
CA PRO A 524 2.40 25.85 -9.11
C PRO A 524 3.80 25.83 -8.47
N ILE A 525 4.64 24.80 -8.75
CA ILE A 525 5.90 24.54 -8.04
C ILE A 525 7.09 24.60 -8.98
#